data_bdf76e9de0104ab264bde4f31fe8233b
#
_entry.id   bdf76e9de0104ab264bde4f31fe8233b
#
_cell.length_a   1.000
_cell.length_b   1.000
_cell.length_c   1.000
_cell.angle_alpha   90.00
_cell.angle_beta   90.00
_cell.angle_gamma   90.00
#
_symmetry.space_group_name_H-M   'P 1'
#
loop_
_entity.id
_entity.type
_entity.pdbx_description
1 polymer ?
#
loop_
_entity_poly.entity_id
_entity_poly.type
_entity_poly.pdbx_seq_one_letter_code
_entity_poly.pdbx_strand_id
1 'polypeptide(L)'
;MPSPYMDRPGAAVRLMVPDEDISFTDRIKGPQTVNLARHCGDFIVRRGDGAWSYQLAVVVDDALMGVTEVMRGDDLLLSAAQQIYLYRLLGFDPPEFAHVPLVCNEQGIRLSKRDRSLSMEYLRENHTPEEVLGIAAHRAGLIPSPFPISLSALLQLKV
;
A
#
# COMPACT_ATOMS: atom_id res chain seq x y z
N MET A 1 -3.81 -28.86 13.34
CA MET A 1 -5.21 -29.16 13.73
C MET A 1 -6.00 -27.87 13.73
N PRO A 2 -7.24 -27.81 13.21
CA PRO A 2 -8.08 -26.63 13.34
C PRO A 2 -8.30 -26.30 14.82
N SER A 3 -8.23 -25.01 15.16
CA SER A 3 -8.47 -24.56 16.54
C SER A 3 -9.93 -24.86 16.93
N PRO A 4 -10.20 -25.45 18.11
CA PRO A 4 -11.57 -25.69 18.59
C PRO A 4 -12.39 -24.41 18.80
N TYR A 5 -11.79 -23.23 18.56
CA TYR A 5 -12.42 -21.92 18.70
C TYR A 5 -12.86 -21.29 17.39
N MET A 6 -12.67 -21.98 16.23
CA MET A 6 -13.02 -21.42 14.90
C MET A 6 -14.52 -21.13 14.70
N ASP A 7 -15.39 -21.80 15.45
CA ASP A 7 -16.85 -21.73 15.27
C ASP A 7 -17.58 -20.93 16.36
N ARG A 8 -16.87 -20.15 17.20
CA ARG A 8 -17.54 -19.30 18.17
C ARG A 8 -18.16 -18.09 17.46
N PRO A 9 -19.48 -17.86 17.59
CA PRO A 9 -20.11 -16.65 17.10
C PRO A 9 -19.40 -15.40 17.63
N GLY A 10 -19.08 -14.45 16.76
CA GLY A 10 -18.38 -13.23 17.15
C GLY A 10 -16.85 -13.35 17.34
N ALA A 11 -16.27 -14.53 17.17
CA ALA A 11 -14.81 -14.70 17.22
C ALA A 11 -14.14 -14.22 15.92
N ALA A 12 -13.02 -13.50 16.04
CA ALA A 12 -12.17 -13.18 14.90
C ALA A 12 -11.32 -14.42 14.55
N VAL A 13 -11.17 -14.67 13.23
CA VAL A 13 -10.25 -15.69 12.72
C VAL A 13 -8.91 -15.06 12.44
N ARG A 14 -7.84 -15.62 13.04
CA ARG A 14 -6.46 -15.19 12.81
C ARG A 14 -5.72 -16.23 11.98
N LEU A 15 -4.89 -15.76 11.09
CA LEU A 15 -3.91 -16.57 10.39
C LEU A 15 -2.65 -16.68 11.25
N MET A 16 -2.27 -17.91 11.57
CA MET A 16 -0.99 -18.19 12.21
C MET A 16 0.12 -18.03 11.20
N VAL A 17 1.17 -17.29 11.58
CA VAL A 17 2.32 -17.05 10.72
C VAL A 17 3.53 -17.87 11.17
N PRO A 18 4.32 -18.44 10.24
CA PRO A 18 5.55 -19.12 10.59
C PRO A 18 6.65 -18.14 11.00
N ASP A 19 7.60 -18.59 11.81
CA ASP A 19 8.86 -17.86 12.08
C ASP A 19 9.82 -18.06 10.90
N GLU A 20 9.43 -17.53 9.74
CA GLU A 20 10.18 -17.61 8.49
C GLU A 20 10.33 -16.23 7.86
N ASP A 21 11.43 -16.03 7.15
CA ASP A 21 11.68 -14.81 6.41
C ASP A 21 10.97 -14.86 5.05
N ILE A 22 10.18 -13.82 4.77
CA ILE A 22 9.55 -13.58 3.47
C ILE A 22 10.39 -12.55 2.73
N SER A 23 11.09 -13.00 1.69
CA SER A 23 11.88 -12.14 0.83
C SER A 23 11.14 -11.84 -0.46
N PHE A 24 11.20 -10.58 -0.90
CA PHE A 24 10.68 -10.09 -2.17
C PHE A 24 11.47 -8.85 -2.62
N THR A 25 11.35 -8.49 -3.89
CA THR A 25 11.95 -7.26 -4.42
C THR A 25 10.86 -6.24 -4.66
N ASP A 26 10.93 -5.11 -3.96
CA ASP A 26 10.10 -3.95 -4.24
C ASP A 26 10.74 -3.12 -5.36
N ARG A 27 9.94 -2.67 -6.32
CA ARG A 27 10.46 -1.95 -7.50
C ARG A 27 11.12 -0.60 -7.18
N ILE A 28 10.75 0.00 -6.05
CA ILE A 28 11.28 1.31 -5.61
C ILE A 28 12.23 1.14 -4.43
N LYS A 29 11.86 0.33 -3.44
CA LYS A 29 12.65 0.12 -2.21
C LYS A 29 13.73 -0.94 -2.35
N GLY A 30 13.75 -1.69 -3.47
CA GLY A 30 14.70 -2.78 -3.69
C GLY A 30 14.42 -4.04 -2.86
N PRO A 31 15.44 -4.87 -2.61
CA PRO A 31 15.26 -6.13 -1.86
C PRO A 31 14.74 -5.90 -0.45
N GLN A 32 13.70 -6.65 -0.08
CA GLN A 32 13.08 -6.64 1.24
C GLN A 32 13.07 -8.03 1.84
N THR A 33 13.25 -8.11 3.16
CA THR A 33 13.13 -9.35 3.92
C THR A 33 12.39 -9.06 5.20
N VAL A 34 11.26 -9.73 5.42
CA VAL A 34 10.35 -9.52 6.54
C VAL A 34 10.03 -10.85 7.21
N ASN A 35 10.28 -10.95 8.50
CA ASN A 35 9.81 -12.06 9.32
C ASN A 35 8.46 -11.70 9.94
N LEU A 36 7.39 -12.34 9.50
CA LEU A 36 6.03 -11.98 9.95
C LEU A 36 5.81 -12.24 11.44
N ALA A 37 6.35 -13.34 11.99
CA ALA A 37 6.17 -13.66 13.40
C ALA A 37 6.78 -12.58 14.31
N ARG A 38 7.92 -12.01 13.89
CA ARG A 38 8.66 -10.99 14.66
C ARG A 38 8.11 -9.58 14.45
N HIS A 39 7.59 -9.27 13.27
CA HIS A 39 7.18 -7.91 12.91
C HIS A 39 5.69 -7.63 13.09
N CYS A 40 4.81 -8.61 12.94
CA CYS A 40 3.36 -8.41 13.08
C CYS A 40 2.64 -9.49 13.89
N GLY A 41 3.22 -10.70 14.04
CA GLY A 41 2.55 -11.85 14.62
C GLY A 41 1.35 -12.31 13.79
N ASP A 42 0.53 -13.18 14.40
CA ASP A 42 -0.70 -13.66 13.80
C ASP A 42 -1.66 -12.51 13.51
N PHE A 43 -2.20 -12.46 12.32
CA PHE A 43 -3.07 -11.36 11.89
C PHE A 43 -4.49 -11.83 11.52
N ILE A 44 -5.44 -10.92 11.67
CA ILE A 44 -6.86 -11.20 11.44
C ILE A 44 -7.11 -11.35 9.93
N VAL A 45 -7.78 -12.43 9.54
CA VAL A 45 -8.30 -12.66 8.18
C VAL A 45 -9.82 -12.52 8.10
N ARG A 46 -10.54 -12.78 9.23
CA ARG A 46 -11.97 -12.54 9.34
C ARG A 46 -12.27 -11.90 10.70
N ARG A 47 -13.00 -10.82 10.69
CA ARG A 47 -13.41 -10.08 11.89
C ARG A 47 -14.53 -10.80 12.62
N GLY A 48 -14.72 -10.50 13.92
CA GLY A 48 -15.79 -11.06 14.73
C GLY A 48 -17.20 -10.66 14.26
N ASP A 49 -17.33 -9.55 13.52
CA ASP A 49 -18.57 -9.12 12.87
C ASP A 49 -18.86 -9.87 11.55
N GLY A 50 -17.98 -10.80 11.16
CA GLY A 50 -18.10 -11.59 9.96
C GLY A 50 -17.46 -10.99 8.71
N ALA A 51 -17.02 -9.73 8.75
CA ALA A 51 -16.35 -9.08 7.62
C ALA A 51 -14.94 -9.65 7.40
N TRP A 52 -14.55 -9.79 6.13
CA TRP A 52 -13.17 -10.15 5.78
C TRP A 52 -12.21 -9.00 6.07
N SER A 53 -11.00 -9.32 6.48
CA SER A 53 -9.97 -8.30 6.70
C SER A 53 -9.50 -7.72 5.36
N TYR A 54 -8.98 -6.50 5.42
CA TYR A 54 -8.37 -5.85 4.25
C TYR A 54 -7.30 -6.73 3.60
N GLN A 55 -6.43 -7.37 4.40
CA GLN A 55 -5.33 -8.18 3.89
C GLN A 55 -5.82 -9.37 3.05
N LEU A 56 -6.87 -10.05 3.49
CA LEU A 56 -7.42 -11.17 2.74
C LEU A 56 -8.24 -10.71 1.54
N ALA A 57 -9.10 -9.69 1.72
CA ALA A 57 -9.96 -9.20 0.66
C ALA A 57 -9.14 -8.71 -0.55
N VAL A 58 -8.12 -7.85 -0.31
CA VAL A 58 -7.30 -7.32 -1.40
C VAL A 58 -6.53 -8.42 -2.15
N VAL A 59 -6.01 -9.43 -1.44
CA VAL A 59 -5.29 -10.54 -2.09
C VAL A 59 -6.20 -11.34 -3.01
N VAL A 60 -7.42 -11.65 -2.56
CA VAL A 60 -8.39 -12.42 -3.36
C VAL A 60 -8.88 -11.59 -4.55
N ASP A 61 -9.24 -10.33 -4.32
CA ASP A 61 -9.75 -9.44 -5.37
C ASP A 61 -8.68 -9.18 -6.43
N ASP A 62 -7.45 -8.83 -6.04
CA ASP A 62 -6.34 -8.56 -6.95
C ASP A 62 -5.98 -9.82 -7.77
N ALA A 63 -5.93 -10.99 -7.14
CA ALA A 63 -5.65 -12.25 -7.83
C ALA A 63 -6.72 -12.57 -8.88
N LEU A 64 -8.01 -12.48 -8.51
CA LEU A 64 -9.12 -12.78 -9.41
C LEU A 64 -9.29 -11.74 -10.52
N MET A 65 -8.89 -10.49 -10.28
CA MET A 65 -8.88 -9.41 -11.28
C MET A 65 -7.64 -9.44 -12.19
N GLY A 66 -6.64 -10.27 -11.89
CA GLY A 66 -5.41 -10.36 -12.67
C GLY A 66 -4.51 -9.15 -12.49
N VAL A 67 -4.50 -8.53 -11.30
CA VAL A 67 -3.59 -7.43 -10.97
C VAL A 67 -2.14 -7.93 -10.98
N THR A 68 -1.29 -7.30 -11.77
CA THR A 68 0.12 -7.69 -11.93
C THR A 68 1.08 -6.76 -11.21
N GLU A 69 0.66 -5.54 -10.86
CA GLU A 69 1.49 -4.55 -10.18
C GLU A 69 0.65 -3.74 -9.18
N VAL A 70 1.20 -3.54 -7.97
CA VAL A 70 0.58 -2.75 -6.90
C VAL A 70 1.51 -1.63 -6.49
N MET A 71 1.14 -0.37 -6.82
CA MET A 71 1.85 0.83 -6.36
C MET A 71 1.08 1.51 -5.24
N ARG A 72 1.76 1.80 -4.11
CA ARG A 72 1.15 2.42 -2.92
C ARG A 72 2.17 3.05 -1.99
N GLY A 73 1.72 3.70 -0.91
CA GLY A 73 2.60 4.30 0.08
C GLY A 73 3.43 3.28 0.87
N ASP A 74 4.64 3.65 1.29
CA ASP A 74 5.58 2.78 1.98
C ASP A 74 5.19 2.44 3.43
N ASP A 75 4.16 3.08 3.97
CA ASP A 75 3.50 2.65 5.21
C ASP A 75 2.83 1.26 5.10
N LEU A 76 2.63 0.77 3.88
CA LEU A 76 2.08 -0.56 3.61
C LEU A 76 3.14 -1.61 3.23
N LEU A 77 4.43 -1.31 3.40
CA LEU A 77 5.51 -2.23 3.04
C LEU A 77 5.43 -3.56 3.82
N LEU A 78 5.17 -3.50 5.13
CA LEU A 78 4.93 -4.70 5.94
C LEU A 78 3.70 -5.48 5.46
N SER A 79 2.66 -4.78 5.00
CA SER A 79 1.47 -5.42 4.45
C SER A 79 1.77 -6.22 3.18
N ALA A 80 2.77 -5.84 2.39
CA ALA A 80 3.18 -6.62 1.22
C ALA A 80 3.65 -8.03 1.62
N ALA A 81 4.46 -8.16 2.67
CA ALA A 81 4.89 -9.46 3.17
C ALA A 81 3.70 -10.33 3.66
N GLN A 82 2.73 -9.73 4.37
CA GLN A 82 1.50 -10.42 4.78
C GLN A 82 0.69 -10.91 3.57
N GLN A 83 0.57 -10.06 2.55
CA GLN A 83 -0.17 -10.37 1.32
C GLN A 83 0.57 -11.44 0.49
N ILE A 84 1.89 -11.35 0.33
CA ILE A 84 2.68 -12.39 -0.33
C ILE A 84 2.50 -13.74 0.36
N TYR A 85 2.47 -13.77 1.69
CA TYR A 85 2.21 -14.99 2.44
C TYR A 85 0.80 -15.55 2.14
N LEU A 86 -0.23 -14.68 2.10
CA LEU A 86 -1.59 -15.07 1.71
C LEU A 86 -1.67 -15.57 0.26
N TYR A 87 -1.02 -14.89 -0.70
CA TYR A 87 -0.93 -15.36 -2.10
C TYR A 87 -0.41 -16.80 -2.16
N ARG A 88 0.70 -17.08 -1.46
CA ARG A 88 1.31 -18.42 -1.40
C ARG A 88 0.37 -19.47 -0.81
N LEU A 89 -0.33 -19.14 0.29
CA LEU A 89 -1.27 -20.06 0.94
C LEU A 89 -2.49 -20.36 0.06
N LEU A 90 -2.94 -19.39 -0.73
CA LEU A 90 -4.09 -19.54 -1.63
C LEU A 90 -3.71 -20.13 -2.99
N GLY A 91 -2.42 -20.32 -3.26
CA GLY A 91 -1.93 -20.86 -4.54
C GLY A 91 -1.99 -19.85 -5.69
N PHE A 92 -1.95 -18.55 -5.38
CA PHE A 92 -1.87 -17.47 -6.37
C PHE A 92 -0.44 -16.94 -6.49
N ASP A 93 -0.10 -16.42 -7.66
CA ASP A 93 1.14 -15.67 -7.86
C ASP A 93 0.97 -14.24 -7.34
N PRO A 94 1.89 -13.73 -6.48
CA PRO A 94 1.82 -12.35 -6.00
C PRO A 94 2.15 -11.36 -7.13
N PRO A 95 1.51 -10.16 -7.13
CA PRO A 95 1.89 -9.08 -8.02
C PRO A 95 3.26 -8.51 -7.68
N GLU A 96 3.84 -7.71 -8.58
CA GLU A 96 4.99 -6.87 -8.26
C GLU A 96 4.54 -5.71 -7.35
N PHE A 97 5.35 -5.38 -6.36
CA PHE A 97 5.08 -4.27 -5.44
C PHE A 97 6.02 -3.09 -5.70
N ALA A 98 5.47 -1.87 -5.60
CA ALA A 98 6.19 -0.61 -5.69
C ALA A 98 5.72 0.33 -4.56
N HIS A 99 6.58 0.58 -3.56
CA HIS A 99 6.24 1.42 -2.43
C HIS A 99 6.87 2.80 -2.56
N VAL A 100 6.04 3.82 -2.82
CA VAL A 100 6.47 5.22 -2.91
C VAL A 100 6.60 5.85 -1.53
N PRO A 101 7.53 6.81 -1.33
CA PRO A 101 7.62 7.58 -0.09
C PRO A 101 6.30 8.29 0.22
N LEU A 102 5.98 8.39 1.52
CA LEU A 102 4.81 9.16 1.94
C LEU A 102 5.05 10.66 1.75
N VAL A 103 4.00 11.37 1.34
CA VAL A 103 4.03 12.83 1.30
C VAL A 103 3.87 13.36 2.72
N CYS A 104 4.89 14.10 3.19
CA CYS A 104 4.93 14.70 4.51
C CYS A 104 4.87 16.24 4.41
N ASN A 105 4.50 16.89 5.51
CA ASN A 105 4.64 18.34 5.66
C ASN A 105 6.12 18.73 5.95
N GLU A 106 6.39 20.03 6.11
CA GLU A 106 7.74 20.55 6.42
C GLU A 106 8.33 20.02 7.73
N GLN A 107 7.48 19.56 8.67
CA GLN A 107 7.89 18.96 9.93
C GLN A 107 8.10 17.43 9.82
N GLY A 108 8.01 16.83 8.62
CA GLY A 108 8.14 15.41 8.39
C GLY A 108 6.92 14.58 8.82
N ILE A 109 5.80 15.22 9.17
CA ILE A 109 4.57 14.53 9.57
C ILE A 109 3.78 14.16 8.30
N ARG A 110 3.37 12.89 8.21
CA ARG A 110 2.53 12.39 7.12
C ARG A 110 1.28 13.26 6.95
N LEU A 111 1.04 13.70 5.72
CA LEU A 111 -0.19 14.40 5.38
C LEU A 111 -1.40 13.46 5.55
N SER A 112 -2.38 13.93 6.26
CA SER A 112 -3.61 13.19 6.54
C SER A 112 -4.81 13.85 5.87
N LYS A 113 -5.96 13.15 5.82
CA LYS A 113 -7.23 13.72 5.34
C LYS A 113 -7.68 14.98 6.10
N ARG A 114 -7.05 15.33 7.22
CA ARG A 114 -7.32 16.55 8.01
C ARG A 114 -6.56 17.77 7.47
N ASP A 115 -5.51 17.55 6.67
CA ASP A 115 -4.75 18.62 6.00
C ASP A 115 -5.48 19.06 4.73
N ARG A 116 -6.54 19.87 4.89
CA ARG A 116 -7.41 20.35 3.79
C ARG A 116 -6.64 21.08 2.69
N SER A 117 -5.50 21.70 3.00
CA SER A 117 -4.68 22.46 2.03
C SER A 117 -4.09 21.66 0.87
N LEU A 118 -4.23 20.32 0.90
CA LEU A 118 -3.77 19.40 -0.15
C LEU A 118 -4.87 18.46 -0.65
N SER A 119 -6.13 18.69 -0.24
CA SER A 119 -7.24 17.99 -0.86
C SER A 119 -7.36 18.44 -2.31
N MET A 120 -7.76 17.53 -3.21
CA MET A 120 -8.02 17.88 -4.61
C MET A 120 -9.08 18.97 -4.75
N GLU A 121 -10.04 19.05 -3.81
CA GLU A 121 -11.03 20.10 -3.75
C GLU A 121 -10.37 21.47 -3.55
N TYR A 122 -9.52 21.61 -2.53
CA TYR A 122 -8.76 22.84 -2.28
C TYR A 122 -7.84 23.21 -3.44
N LEU A 123 -7.11 22.23 -3.98
CA LEU A 123 -6.17 22.46 -5.09
C LEU A 123 -6.92 22.97 -6.34
N ARG A 124 -8.08 22.41 -6.66
CA ARG A 124 -8.91 22.82 -7.81
C ARG A 124 -9.48 24.22 -7.68
N GLU A 125 -9.76 24.66 -6.46
CA GLU A 125 -10.27 26.01 -6.20
C GLU A 125 -9.20 27.08 -6.25
N ASN A 126 -7.93 26.73 -5.97
CA ASN A 126 -6.85 27.69 -5.76
C ASN A 126 -5.72 27.61 -6.80
N HIS A 127 -5.72 26.60 -7.67
CA HIS A 127 -4.64 26.35 -8.62
C HIS A 127 -5.18 25.92 -9.99
N THR A 128 -4.43 26.24 -11.04
CA THR A 128 -4.65 25.69 -12.39
C THR A 128 -4.26 24.22 -12.46
N PRO A 129 -4.76 23.45 -13.43
CA PRO A 129 -4.35 22.05 -13.63
C PRO A 129 -2.83 21.88 -13.76
N GLU A 130 -2.16 22.79 -14.47
CA GLU A 130 -0.71 22.76 -14.69
C GLU A 130 0.08 23.04 -13.40
N GLU A 131 -0.41 23.92 -12.51
CA GLU A 131 0.16 24.16 -11.20
C GLU A 131 0.00 22.94 -10.30
N VAL A 132 -1.17 22.29 -10.30
CA VAL A 132 -1.40 21.05 -9.54
C VAL A 132 -0.46 19.93 -10.00
N LEU A 133 -0.29 19.78 -11.33
CA LEU A 133 0.67 18.81 -11.90
C LEU A 133 2.10 19.14 -11.48
N GLY A 134 2.48 20.41 -11.51
CA GLY A 134 3.81 20.85 -11.05
C GLY A 134 4.07 20.57 -9.58
N ILE A 135 3.09 20.83 -8.71
CA ILE A 135 3.16 20.51 -7.27
C ILE A 135 3.33 18.99 -7.07
N ALA A 136 2.54 18.19 -7.77
CA ALA A 136 2.61 16.73 -7.69
C ALA A 136 3.95 16.19 -8.20
N ALA A 137 4.42 16.66 -9.35
CA ALA A 137 5.70 16.25 -9.94
C ALA A 137 6.90 16.62 -9.07
N HIS A 138 6.89 17.82 -8.48
CA HIS A 138 7.94 18.23 -7.53
C HIS A 138 7.95 17.33 -6.28
N ARG A 139 6.79 17.05 -5.70
CA ARG A 139 6.68 16.16 -4.53
C ARG A 139 7.09 14.73 -4.82
N ALA A 140 6.89 14.28 -6.06
CA ALA A 140 7.36 12.98 -6.52
C ALA A 140 8.87 12.97 -6.85
N GLY A 141 9.55 14.11 -6.75
CA GLY A 141 10.97 14.23 -7.08
C GLY A 141 11.29 14.24 -8.58
N LEU A 142 10.26 14.38 -9.43
CA LEU A 142 10.41 14.37 -10.90
C LEU A 142 10.92 15.70 -11.45
N ILE A 143 10.68 16.81 -10.74
CA ILE A 143 11.15 18.14 -11.10
C ILE A 143 11.72 18.87 -9.85
N PRO A 144 12.69 19.78 -10.04
CA PRO A 144 13.40 20.41 -8.91
C PRO A 144 12.57 21.42 -8.11
N SER A 145 11.54 22.00 -8.71
CA SER A 145 10.66 22.98 -8.06
C SER A 145 9.22 22.91 -8.63
N PRO A 146 8.20 23.37 -7.88
CA PRO A 146 6.81 23.25 -8.28
C PRO A 146 6.39 24.35 -9.27
N PHE A 147 6.91 24.33 -10.49
CA PHE A 147 6.45 25.20 -11.58
C PHE A 147 5.29 24.55 -12.37
N PRO A 148 4.41 25.33 -12.98
CA PRO A 148 3.32 24.80 -13.80
C PRO A 148 3.87 23.95 -14.96
N ILE A 149 3.34 22.72 -15.10
CA ILE A 149 3.77 21.79 -16.14
C ILE A 149 2.53 21.16 -16.83
N SER A 150 2.55 21.13 -18.17
CA SER A 150 1.48 20.47 -18.92
C SER A 150 1.57 18.95 -18.78
N LEU A 151 0.43 18.26 -18.94
CA LEU A 151 0.40 16.79 -18.93
C LEU A 151 1.34 16.20 -19.99
N SER A 152 1.38 16.79 -21.20
CA SER A 152 2.26 16.32 -22.27
C SER A 152 3.74 16.46 -21.90
N ALA A 153 4.14 17.54 -21.23
CA ALA A 153 5.51 17.72 -20.77
C ALA A 153 5.85 16.76 -19.61
N LEU A 154 4.91 16.56 -18.68
CA LEU A 154 5.09 15.63 -17.57
C LEU A 154 5.31 14.18 -18.06
N LEU A 155 4.54 13.73 -19.04
CA LEU A 155 4.67 12.38 -19.62
C LEU A 155 5.98 12.16 -20.40
N GLN A 156 6.71 13.22 -20.74
CA GLN A 156 8.02 13.14 -21.39
C GLN A 156 9.19 13.11 -20.41
N LEU A 157 8.93 13.33 -19.12
CA LEU A 157 9.97 13.18 -18.10
C LEU A 157 10.39 11.70 -18.04
N LYS A 158 11.68 11.46 -18.22
CA LYS A 158 12.26 10.13 -18.03
C LYS A 158 12.36 9.90 -16.51
N VAL A 159 11.60 8.95 -16.00
CA VAL A 159 11.69 8.44 -14.64
C VAL A 159 12.79 7.40 -14.54
#